data_40de08ffad6868f4764d46db338f6923
#
_entry.id   40de08ffad6868f4764d46db338f6923
#
_cell.length_a   1.000
_cell.length_b   1.000
_cell.length_c   1.000
_cell.angle_alpha   90.00
_cell.angle_beta   90.00
_cell.angle_gamma   90.00
#
_symmetry.space_group_name_H-M   'P 1'
#
loop_
_entity.id
_entity.type
_entity.pdbx_description
1 polymer ?
#
loop_
_entity_poly.entity_id
_entity_poly.type
_entity_poly.pdbx_seq_one_letter_code
_entity_poly.pdbx_strand_id
1 'polypeptide(L)'
;MRIGIVGGGLGGLLTTALLSKNHDVVVFEKLPFVGGRFTNINYKGFQLTTGALHMIPHGNDGYLAKLLRECGCNVKIINSNPDGLFRVNGKDYAYKDLFNLVGLKDKLKALKMAANLKMGNVDKSISFGEFLESVELALKVGNAFTGWALSLTAYETPMEEIIEMAKNYHKFGGPGVPIGGCKGVIDELVRVIKNNNGVIKVECEVKGIEIEDDKAYIIGEEFNEEFDVVVSNLSPKLTEKISNVKIIKGKEPKPSKGIKICVATKEGLIKHNGVLFTPECERINGLNQVTNVDISLAPEGYHLVMTHQTQLTNNVKKEIDLGLEDIENLFNGKDYEILHIQSYRDEWPVNHASNGTDLDNVINDRLYLVGDGVKGKGGIEVEGIAMGVMKVVEHINLLNKTN
;
A
#
# COMPACT_ATOMS: atom_id res chain seq x y z
N MET A 1 -3.40 -12.16 27.83
CA MET A 1 -3.89 -10.77 27.81
C MET A 1 -5.16 -10.70 26.98
N ARG A 2 -6.05 -9.77 27.32
CA ARG A 2 -7.20 -9.41 26.49
C ARG A 2 -6.86 -8.16 25.67
N ILE A 3 -6.95 -8.25 24.34
CA ILE A 3 -6.47 -7.24 23.41
C ILE A 3 -7.61 -6.75 22.53
N GLY A 4 -7.82 -5.44 22.51
CA GLY A 4 -8.80 -4.78 21.64
C GLY A 4 -8.17 -4.23 20.38
N ILE A 5 -8.74 -4.52 19.21
CA ILE A 5 -8.28 -4.00 17.92
C ILE A 5 -9.34 -3.07 17.35
N VAL A 6 -8.98 -1.82 17.07
CA VAL A 6 -9.90 -0.83 16.49
C VAL A 6 -9.63 -0.68 15.01
N GLY A 7 -10.56 -1.14 14.17
CA GLY A 7 -10.48 -1.14 12.72
C GLY A 7 -10.02 -2.48 12.13
N GLY A 8 -10.91 -3.13 11.38
CA GLY A 8 -10.72 -4.42 10.71
C GLY A 8 -10.06 -4.33 9.33
N GLY A 9 -9.18 -3.35 9.09
CA GLY A 9 -8.33 -3.29 7.91
C GLY A 9 -7.18 -4.29 7.96
N LEU A 10 -6.32 -4.32 6.93
CA LEU A 10 -5.21 -5.28 6.82
C LEU A 10 -4.32 -5.31 8.08
N GLY A 11 -3.89 -4.14 8.58
CA GLY A 11 -3.03 -4.06 9.77
C GLY A 11 -3.70 -4.65 11.01
N GLY A 12 -4.97 -4.32 11.26
CA GLY A 12 -5.74 -4.84 12.38
C GLY A 12 -5.94 -6.35 12.30
N LEU A 13 -6.33 -6.87 11.14
CA LEU A 13 -6.54 -8.31 10.93
C LEU A 13 -5.24 -9.10 11.02
N LEU A 14 -4.14 -8.59 10.47
CA LEU A 14 -2.83 -9.23 10.53
C LEU A 14 -2.32 -9.28 11.99
N THR A 15 -2.46 -8.19 12.73
CA THR A 15 -2.16 -8.13 14.17
C THR A 15 -3.00 -9.15 14.94
N THR A 16 -4.30 -9.21 14.65
CA THR A 16 -5.22 -10.15 15.29
C THR A 16 -4.83 -11.60 15.00
N ALA A 17 -4.54 -11.94 13.74
CA ALA A 17 -4.17 -13.31 13.37
C ALA A 17 -2.89 -13.80 14.05
N LEU A 18 -1.93 -12.89 14.28
CA LEU A 18 -0.68 -13.20 14.99
C LEU A 18 -0.89 -13.35 16.51
N LEU A 19 -1.68 -12.45 17.10
CA LEU A 19 -1.87 -12.41 18.57
C LEU A 19 -2.91 -13.41 19.07
N SER A 20 -3.95 -13.74 18.29
CA SER A 20 -5.01 -14.67 18.69
C SER A 20 -4.54 -16.10 18.97
N LYS A 21 -3.30 -16.44 18.62
CA LYS A 21 -2.69 -17.73 19.00
C LYS A 21 -2.48 -17.86 20.52
N ASN A 22 -2.22 -16.74 21.22
CA ASN A 22 -1.81 -16.74 22.63
C ASN A 22 -2.58 -15.75 23.49
N HIS A 23 -3.50 -14.98 22.91
CA HIS A 23 -4.22 -13.91 23.57
C HIS A 23 -5.70 -13.94 23.20
N ASP A 24 -6.57 -13.41 24.08
CA ASP A 24 -7.98 -13.14 23.79
C ASP A 24 -8.05 -11.83 22.97
N VAL A 25 -8.41 -11.91 21.69
CA VAL A 25 -8.37 -10.75 20.79
C VAL A 25 -9.74 -10.46 20.19
N VAL A 26 -10.17 -9.20 20.31
CA VAL A 26 -11.47 -8.73 19.78
C VAL A 26 -11.23 -7.58 18.81
N VAL A 27 -11.73 -7.71 17.58
CA VAL A 27 -11.69 -6.67 16.54
C VAL A 27 -13.03 -5.96 16.47
N PHE A 28 -13.01 -4.62 16.42
CA PHE A 28 -14.17 -3.76 16.18
C PHE A 28 -14.05 -3.07 14.83
N GLU A 29 -14.98 -3.34 13.92
CA GLU A 29 -15.04 -2.73 12.58
C GLU A 29 -16.41 -2.06 12.38
N LYS A 30 -16.39 -0.80 11.93
CA LYS A 30 -17.61 -0.03 11.70
C LYS A 30 -18.40 -0.45 10.46
N LEU A 31 -17.72 -1.01 9.46
CA LEU A 31 -18.34 -1.46 8.22
C LEU A 31 -18.97 -2.86 8.41
N PRO A 32 -19.92 -3.26 7.56
CA PRO A 32 -20.49 -4.61 7.59
C PRO A 32 -19.52 -5.70 7.07
N PHE A 33 -18.30 -5.32 6.71
CA PHE A 33 -17.25 -6.22 6.23
C PHE A 33 -15.87 -5.75 6.69
N VAL A 34 -14.91 -6.66 6.69
CA VAL A 34 -13.52 -6.37 7.04
C VAL A 34 -12.62 -6.26 5.80
N GLY A 35 -11.37 -5.80 6.01
CA GLY A 35 -10.37 -5.58 4.96
C GLY A 35 -10.20 -4.11 4.60
N GLY A 36 -11.20 -3.28 4.86
CA GLY A 36 -11.12 -1.83 4.60
C GLY A 36 -10.76 -1.52 3.16
N ARG A 37 -9.56 -0.93 2.94
CA ARG A 37 -9.02 -0.63 1.61
C ARG A 37 -8.23 -1.78 0.97
N PHE A 38 -8.15 -2.94 1.61
CA PHE A 38 -7.43 -4.10 1.10
C PHE A 38 -8.36 -5.32 1.00
N THR A 39 -9.45 -5.16 0.22
CA THR A 39 -10.37 -6.25 -0.11
C THR A 39 -10.95 -6.02 -1.51
N ASN A 40 -11.91 -6.84 -1.95
CA ASN A 40 -12.55 -6.69 -3.25
C ASN A 40 -14.03 -6.32 -3.09
N ILE A 41 -14.56 -5.66 -4.12
CA ILE A 41 -15.99 -5.56 -4.40
C ILE A 41 -16.27 -6.22 -5.75
N ASN A 42 -17.38 -6.94 -5.85
CA ASN A 42 -17.85 -7.49 -7.12
C ASN A 42 -18.64 -6.40 -7.87
N TYR A 43 -18.20 -6.09 -9.08
CA TYR A 43 -18.91 -5.19 -9.98
C TYR A 43 -19.04 -5.84 -11.37
N LYS A 44 -20.25 -6.21 -11.77
CA LYS A 44 -20.51 -6.89 -13.05
C LYS A 44 -19.65 -8.16 -13.26
N GLY A 45 -19.32 -8.88 -12.17
CA GLY A 45 -18.45 -10.06 -12.21
C GLY A 45 -16.95 -9.78 -12.09
N PHE A 46 -16.51 -8.53 -12.23
CA PHE A 46 -15.12 -8.12 -11.98
C PHE A 46 -14.87 -7.97 -10.48
N GLN A 47 -13.72 -8.42 -10.01
CA GLN A 47 -13.27 -8.29 -8.64
C GLN A 47 -12.42 -7.02 -8.52
N LEU A 48 -13.06 -5.89 -8.25
CA LEU A 48 -12.36 -4.61 -8.09
C LEU A 48 -11.84 -4.46 -6.67
N THR A 49 -10.59 -4.04 -6.48
CA THR A 49 -10.09 -3.74 -5.14
C THR A 49 -10.76 -2.49 -4.55
N THR A 50 -11.02 -2.50 -3.26
CA THR A 50 -11.48 -1.32 -2.51
C THR A 50 -10.37 -0.27 -2.30
N GLY A 51 -9.11 -0.69 -2.40
CA GLY A 51 -7.95 0.19 -2.39
C GLY A 51 -7.38 0.44 -3.78
N ALA A 52 -6.07 0.68 -3.88
CA ALA A 52 -5.42 1.02 -5.14
C ALA A 52 -5.34 -0.19 -6.09
N LEU A 53 -4.64 -1.25 -5.71
CA LEU A 53 -4.26 -2.33 -6.62
C LEU A 53 -4.36 -3.71 -5.97
N HIS A 54 -4.54 -4.76 -6.78
CA HIS A 54 -4.34 -6.15 -6.40
C HIS A 54 -2.87 -6.55 -6.48
N MET A 55 -2.00 -5.80 -5.81
CA MET A 55 -0.56 -6.04 -5.90
C MET A 55 0.11 -5.91 -4.54
N ILE A 56 1.06 -6.79 -4.27
CA ILE A 56 1.89 -6.80 -3.08
C ILE A 56 3.32 -6.41 -3.51
N PRO A 57 3.91 -5.34 -2.99
CA PRO A 57 5.17 -4.75 -3.49
C PRO A 57 6.37 -5.68 -3.55
N HIS A 58 6.50 -6.64 -2.64
CA HIS A 58 7.57 -7.63 -2.61
C HIS A 58 7.06 -9.07 -2.81
N GLY A 59 5.89 -9.20 -3.42
CA GLY A 59 5.32 -10.48 -3.83
C GLY A 59 5.29 -11.51 -2.70
N ASN A 60 5.78 -12.71 -3.01
CA ASN A 60 5.77 -13.84 -2.07
C ASN A 60 6.94 -13.83 -1.06
N ASP A 61 7.88 -12.88 -1.17
CA ASP A 61 9.13 -12.89 -0.40
C ASP A 61 9.23 -11.78 0.64
N GLY A 62 8.31 -10.78 0.58
CA GLY A 62 8.26 -9.62 1.45
C GLY A 62 7.79 -9.89 2.88
N TYR A 63 7.71 -8.80 3.65
CA TYR A 63 7.27 -8.84 5.05
C TYR A 63 5.83 -9.31 5.20
N LEU A 64 4.91 -8.83 4.33
CA LEU A 64 3.51 -9.26 4.39
C LEU A 64 3.40 -10.77 4.16
N ALA A 65 4.01 -11.29 3.11
CA ALA A 65 3.98 -12.72 2.79
C ALA A 65 4.59 -13.57 3.91
N LYS A 66 5.67 -13.09 4.55
CA LYS A 66 6.27 -13.73 5.72
C LYS A 66 5.29 -13.82 6.88
N LEU A 67 4.64 -12.70 7.26
CA LEU A 67 3.69 -12.69 8.37
C LEU A 67 2.45 -13.53 8.08
N LEU A 68 1.95 -13.54 6.83
CA LEU A 68 0.86 -14.42 6.43
C LEU A 68 1.21 -15.89 6.65
N ARG A 69 2.42 -16.32 6.31
CA ARG A 69 2.90 -17.70 6.60
C ARG A 69 3.02 -17.95 8.11
N GLU A 70 3.54 -17.00 8.88
CA GLU A 70 3.65 -17.09 10.35
C GLU A 70 2.26 -17.21 11.01
N CYS A 71 1.24 -16.52 10.48
CA CYS A 71 -0.15 -16.69 10.92
C CYS A 71 -0.70 -18.09 10.62
N GLY A 72 -0.17 -18.79 9.61
CA GLY A 72 -0.75 -20.01 9.07
C GLY A 72 -1.81 -19.77 7.99
N CYS A 73 -1.73 -18.62 7.30
CA CYS A 73 -2.52 -18.34 6.11
C CYS A 73 -1.99 -19.12 4.90
N ASN A 74 -2.89 -19.67 4.11
CA ASN A 74 -2.58 -20.36 2.86
C ASN A 74 -2.85 -19.44 1.66
N VAL A 75 -2.09 -18.36 1.56
CA VAL A 75 -2.19 -17.40 0.46
C VAL A 75 -1.14 -17.72 -0.60
N LYS A 76 -1.59 -17.91 -1.84
CA LYS A 76 -0.70 -18.05 -2.99
C LYS A 76 -0.49 -16.68 -3.64
N ILE A 77 0.76 -16.20 -3.65
CA ILE A 77 1.17 -14.96 -4.30
C ILE A 77 2.07 -15.32 -5.47
N ILE A 78 1.75 -14.83 -6.66
CA ILE A 78 2.55 -15.05 -7.87
C ILE A 78 3.41 -13.83 -8.11
N ASN A 79 4.72 -14.00 -8.02
CA ASN A 79 5.68 -12.94 -8.31
C ASN A 79 5.61 -12.51 -9.78
N SER A 80 5.77 -11.23 -10.02
CA SER A 80 5.80 -10.66 -11.37
C SER A 80 7.07 -11.05 -12.12
N ASN A 81 6.94 -11.27 -13.42
CA ASN A 81 8.07 -11.48 -14.31
C ASN A 81 7.74 -10.98 -15.73
N PRO A 82 8.40 -9.91 -16.21
CA PRO A 82 9.31 -9.05 -15.45
C PRO A 82 8.57 -8.27 -14.35
N ASP A 83 9.30 -7.74 -13.35
CA ASP A 83 8.72 -6.93 -12.27
C ASP A 83 8.00 -5.69 -12.82
N GLY A 84 8.62 -5.06 -13.82
CA GLY A 84 8.03 -3.93 -14.54
C GLY A 84 8.78 -3.62 -15.83
N LEU A 85 8.05 -3.04 -16.77
CA LEU A 85 8.57 -2.47 -18.01
C LEU A 85 8.16 -1.00 -18.10
N PHE A 86 8.88 -0.24 -18.89
CA PHE A 86 8.64 1.20 -19.11
C PHE A 86 8.29 1.44 -20.58
N ARG A 87 7.12 2.01 -20.83
CA ARG A 87 6.68 2.37 -22.17
C ARG A 87 7.24 3.73 -22.57
N VAL A 88 8.17 3.73 -23.52
CA VAL A 88 8.80 4.94 -24.07
C VAL A 88 8.75 4.89 -25.60
N ASN A 89 8.27 5.96 -26.23
CA ASN A 89 8.06 6.01 -27.68
C ASN A 89 7.26 4.80 -28.21
N GLY A 90 6.20 4.39 -27.49
CA GLY A 90 5.32 3.31 -27.85
C GLY A 90 5.91 1.89 -27.75
N LYS A 91 7.12 1.74 -27.16
CA LYS A 91 7.78 0.44 -26.95
C LYS A 91 8.06 0.20 -25.45
N ASP A 92 8.03 -1.07 -25.05
CA ASP A 92 8.23 -1.48 -23.68
C ASP A 92 9.69 -1.89 -23.44
N TYR A 93 10.35 -1.28 -22.47
CA TYR A 93 11.77 -1.48 -22.13
C TYR A 93 11.94 -1.93 -20.70
N ALA A 94 12.87 -2.85 -20.45
CA ALA A 94 13.35 -3.09 -19.10
C ALA A 94 14.15 -1.87 -18.59
N TYR A 95 14.16 -1.65 -17.28
CA TYR A 95 14.83 -0.51 -16.66
C TYR A 95 16.28 -0.33 -17.14
N LYS A 96 17.06 -1.42 -17.24
CA LYS A 96 18.45 -1.40 -17.71
C LYS A 96 18.60 -0.90 -19.16
N ASP A 97 17.58 -1.09 -19.99
CA ASP A 97 17.62 -0.76 -21.41
C ASP A 97 17.29 0.72 -21.67
N LEU A 98 16.66 1.41 -20.71
CA LEU A 98 16.37 2.85 -20.77
C LEU A 98 17.63 3.70 -20.94
N PHE A 99 18.74 3.24 -20.41
CA PHE A 99 20.05 3.89 -20.58
C PHE A 99 20.45 4.05 -22.06
N ASN A 100 19.99 3.16 -22.93
CA ASN A 100 20.28 3.22 -24.35
C ASN A 100 19.48 4.29 -25.10
N LEU A 101 18.39 4.78 -24.51
CA LEU A 101 17.48 5.75 -25.11
C LEU A 101 17.98 7.21 -24.97
N VAL A 102 18.90 7.48 -24.07
CA VAL A 102 19.40 8.84 -23.81
C VAL A 102 20.70 9.13 -24.56
N GLY A 103 20.94 10.42 -24.85
CA GLY A 103 22.16 10.86 -25.53
C GLY A 103 23.41 10.70 -24.67
N LEU A 104 24.60 10.82 -25.30
CA LEU A 104 25.88 10.59 -24.63
C LEU A 104 26.10 11.49 -23.40
N LYS A 105 25.71 12.75 -23.46
CA LYS A 105 25.79 13.68 -22.32
C LYS A 105 25.00 13.20 -21.11
N ASP A 106 23.77 12.74 -21.35
CA ASP A 106 22.88 12.25 -20.28
C ASP A 106 23.28 10.86 -19.78
N LYS A 107 23.87 10.02 -20.65
CA LYS A 107 24.52 8.76 -20.23
C LYS A 107 25.62 9.01 -19.20
N LEU A 108 26.48 10.00 -19.42
CA LEU A 108 27.57 10.36 -18.49
C LEU A 108 27.01 10.85 -17.14
N LYS A 109 25.93 11.65 -17.16
CA LYS A 109 25.24 12.08 -15.93
C LYS A 109 24.62 10.89 -15.19
N ALA A 110 23.88 10.04 -15.90
CA ALA A 110 23.25 8.84 -15.32
C ALA A 110 24.28 7.88 -14.70
N LEU A 111 25.45 7.69 -15.36
CA LEU A 111 26.56 6.91 -14.79
C LEU A 111 27.10 7.52 -13.50
N LYS A 112 27.28 8.86 -13.46
CA LYS A 112 27.71 9.56 -12.25
C LYS A 112 26.69 9.39 -11.11
N MET A 113 25.40 9.54 -11.42
CA MET A 113 24.33 9.32 -10.44
C MET A 113 24.35 7.88 -9.88
N ALA A 114 24.45 6.88 -10.76
CA ALA A 114 24.54 5.48 -10.36
C ALA A 114 25.80 5.19 -9.51
N ALA A 115 26.95 5.78 -9.86
CA ALA A 115 28.18 5.66 -9.09
C ALA A 115 28.04 6.27 -7.70
N ASN A 116 27.48 7.48 -7.58
CA ASN A 116 27.24 8.14 -6.30
C ASN A 116 26.31 7.32 -5.41
N LEU A 117 25.22 6.79 -5.98
CA LEU A 117 24.29 5.92 -5.26
C LEU A 117 24.99 4.67 -4.74
N LYS A 118 25.78 3.99 -5.59
CA LYS A 118 26.52 2.78 -5.21
C LYS A 118 27.58 3.02 -4.13
N MET A 119 28.24 4.17 -4.16
CA MET A 119 29.24 4.58 -3.16
C MET A 119 28.64 5.14 -1.87
N GLY A 120 27.33 5.31 -1.80
CA GLY A 120 26.65 5.96 -0.67
C GLY A 120 26.88 7.48 -0.58
N ASN A 121 27.41 8.08 -1.64
CA ASN A 121 27.71 9.53 -1.74
C ASN A 121 26.50 10.32 -2.26
N VAL A 122 25.33 10.06 -1.66
CA VAL A 122 24.08 10.77 -2.01
C VAL A 122 23.63 11.58 -0.81
N ASP A 123 23.33 12.84 -1.05
CA ASP A 123 22.68 13.68 -0.05
C ASP A 123 21.25 13.14 0.22
N LYS A 124 21.01 12.68 1.43
CA LYS A 124 19.73 12.12 1.85
C LYS A 124 18.68 13.19 2.18
N SER A 125 19.10 14.45 2.29
CA SER A 125 18.23 15.57 2.63
C SER A 125 17.45 16.11 1.43
N ILE A 126 17.89 15.77 0.20
CA ILE A 126 17.20 16.16 -1.04
C ILE A 126 16.04 15.23 -1.37
N SER A 127 15.18 15.65 -2.29
CA SER A 127 14.16 14.81 -2.89
C SER A 127 14.74 13.90 -3.99
N PHE A 128 14.01 12.84 -4.31
CA PHE A 128 14.36 11.99 -5.46
C PHE A 128 14.30 12.75 -6.79
N GLY A 129 13.37 13.71 -6.91
CA GLY A 129 13.28 14.57 -8.09
C GLY A 129 14.53 15.41 -8.30
N GLU A 130 15.04 16.09 -7.26
CA GLU A 130 16.29 16.86 -7.31
C GLU A 130 17.49 15.98 -7.67
N PHE A 131 17.52 14.74 -7.19
CA PHE A 131 18.56 13.79 -7.60
C PHE A 131 18.49 13.43 -9.09
N LEU A 132 17.28 13.32 -9.68
CA LEU A 132 17.07 12.88 -11.07
C LEU A 132 17.04 14.00 -12.10
N GLU A 133 16.77 15.26 -11.72
CA GLU A 133 16.41 16.38 -12.62
C GLU A 133 17.43 16.68 -13.72
N SER A 134 18.70 16.29 -13.52
CA SER A 134 19.74 16.50 -14.51
C SER A 134 19.59 15.65 -15.79
N VAL A 135 18.71 14.61 -15.75
CA VAL A 135 18.42 13.70 -16.88
C VAL A 135 16.90 13.58 -17.03
N GLU A 136 16.33 14.23 -18.05
CA GLU A 136 14.87 14.33 -18.25
C GLU A 136 14.16 12.97 -18.23
N LEU A 137 14.68 11.98 -18.97
CA LEU A 137 14.08 10.64 -18.98
C LEU A 137 14.12 9.99 -17.59
N ALA A 138 15.20 10.18 -16.82
CA ALA A 138 15.31 9.64 -15.47
C ALA A 138 14.24 10.26 -14.55
N LEU A 139 13.99 11.56 -14.65
CA LEU A 139 12.96 12.24 -13.88
C LEU A 139 11.55 11.74 -14.27
N LYS A 140 11.25 11.58 -15.56
CA LYS A 140 9.97 11.01 -16.03
C LYS A 140 9.76 9.58 -15.50
N VAL A 141 10.79 8.74 -15.58
CA VAL A 141 10.79 7.38 -15.04
C VAL A 141 10.62 7.38 -13.52
N GLY A 142 11.32 8.28 -12.82
CA GLY A 142 11.19 8.46 -11.37
C GLY A 142 9.76 8.85 -10.97
N ASN A 143 9.14 9.80 -11.66
CA ASN A 143 7.75 10.21 -11.43
C ASN A 143 6.76 9.07 -11.70
N ALA A 144 6.96 8.29 -12.78
CA ALA A 144 6.10 7.12 -13.05
C ALA A 144 6.22 6.08 -11.93
N PHE A 145 7.44 5.81 -11.45
CA PHE A 145 7.67 4.88 -10.35
C PHE A 145 7.10 5.35 -9.02
N THR A 146 7.42 6.59 -8.58
CA THR A 146 6.93 7.12 -7.30
C THR A 146 5.42 7.36 -7.32
N GLY A 147 4.87 7.76 -8.46
CA GLY A 147 3.43 7.90 -8.65
C GLY A 147 2.70 6.57 -8.51
N TRP A 148 3.22 5.52 -9.11
CA TRP A 148 2.65 4.17 -8.97
C TRP A 148 2.78 3.62 -7.56
N ALA A 149 3.97 3.68 -6.96
CA ALA A 149 4.27 3.03 -5.69
C ALA A 149 3.80 3.83 -4.47
N LEU A 150 3.77 5.17 -4.55
CA LEU A 150 3.59 6.05 -3.40
C LEU A 150 2.47 7.10 -3.58
N SER A 151 1.90 7.24 -4.77
CA SER A 151 1.01 8.36 -5.13
C SER A 151 1.66 9.73 -4.89
N LEU A 152 2.95 9.84 -5.19
CA LEU A 152 3.77 11.05 -5.02
C LEU A 152 4.55 11.33 -6.28
N THR A 153 4.88 12.60 -6.52
CA THR A 153 5.90 12.95 -7.49
C THR A 153 7.30 12.61 -6.96
N ALA A 154 8.29 12.51 -7.85
CA ALA A 154 9.67 12.31 -7.44
C ALA A 154 10.17 13.46 -6.53
N TYR A 155 9.70 14.69 -6.74
CA TYR A 155 10.06 15.86 -5.91
C TYR A 155 9.42 15.83 -4.50
N GLU A 156 8.30 15.13 -4.32
CA GLU A 156 7.66 14.94 -3.03
C GLU A 156 8.23 13.74 -2.26
N THR A 157 9.04 12.91 -2.93
CA THR A 157 9.57 11.67 -2.35
C THR A 157 10.98 11.93 -1.79
N PRO A 158 11.22 11.74 -0.47
CA PRO A 158 12.55 11.89 0.12
C PRO A 158 13.53 10.87 -0.46
N MET A 159 14.77 11.30 -0.72
CA MET A 159 15.82 10.41 -1.23
C MET A 159 16.15 9.28 -0.25
N GLU A 160 16.05 9.54 1.05
CA GLU A 160 16.23 8.53 2.09
C GLU A 160 15.22 7.38 1.95
N GLU A 161 13.95 7.68 1.65
CA GLU A 161 12.90 6.69 1.43
C GLU A 161 13.21 5.80 0.22
N ILE A 162 13.64 6.40 -0.88
CA ILE A 162 14.05 5.67 -2.09
C ILE A 162 15.22 4.72 -1.80
N ILE A 163 16.19 5.14 -0.99
CA ILE A 163 17.32 4.28 -0.61
C ILE A 163 16.83 3.07 0.20
N GLU A 164 15.94 3.27 1.15
CA GLU A 164 15.39 2.16 1.95
C GLU A 164 14.48 1.24 1.10
N MET A 165 13.67 1.79 0.21
CA MET A 165 12.89 1.01 -0.76
C MET A 165 13.79 0.16 -1.66
N ALA A 166 14.88 0.72 -2.15
CA ALA A 166 15.85 0.00 -2.97
C ALA A 166 16.54 -1.15 -2.22
N LYS A 167 16.85 -0.97 -0.93
CA LYS A 167 17.37 -2.05 -0.08
C LYS A 167 16.35 -3.18 0.08
N ASN A 168 15.08 -2.85 0.33
CA ASN A 168 14.01 -3.83 0.45
C ASN A 168 13.79 -4.57 -0.87
N TYR A 169 13.77 -3.85 -2.00
CA TYR A 169 13.69 -4.46 -3.33
C TYR A 169 14.86 -5.42 -3.59
N HIS A 170 16.09 -5.01 -3.26
CA HIS A 170 17.27 -5.88 -3.43
C HIS A 170 17.20 -7.14 -2.56
N LYS A 171 16.59 -7.04 -1.38
CA LYS A 171 16.45 -8.14 -0.42
C LYS A 171 15.33 -9.11 -0.79
N PHE A 172 14.19 -8.60 -1.26
CA PHE A 172 12.95 -9.35 -1.38
C PHE A 172 12.44 -9.49 -2.83
N GLY A 173 13.01 -8.74 -3.77
CA GLY A 173 12.54 -8.70 -5.15
C GLY A 173 11.35 -7.77 -5.36
N GLY A 174 10.73 -7.92 -6.52
CA GLY A 174 9.65 -7.10 -7.04
C GLY A 174 8.25 -7.53 -6.64
N PRO A 175 7.24 -6.95 -7.28
CA PRO A 175 5.85 -7.13 -6.89
C PRO A 175 5.30 -8.53 -7.24
N GLY A 176 4.13 -8.83 -6.65
CA GLY A 176 3.35 -10.02 -6.99
C GLY A 176 1.86 -9.78 -6.79
N VAL A 177 1.05 -10.68 -7.36
CA VAL A 177 -0.41 -10.63 -7.26
C VAL A 177 -0.91 -11.84 -6.48
N PRO A 178 -1.72 -11.64 -5.42
CA PRO A 178 -2.32 -12.74 -4.69
C PRO A 178 -3.49 -13.34 -5.47
N ILE A 179 -3.60 -14.67 -5.47
CA ILE A 179 -4.76 -15.36 -6.04
C ILE A 179 -6.02 -15.04 -5.23
N GLY A 180 -7.11 -14.72 -5.92
CA GLY A 180 -8.33 -14.15 -5.32
C GLY A 180 -8.23 -12.65 -5.05
N GLY A 181 -7.13 -12.00 -5.46
CA GLY A 181 -6.88 -10.59 -5.21
C GLY A 181 -6.69 -10.27 -3.72
N CYS A 182 -6.91 -9.02 -3.35
CA CYS A 182 -6.80 -8.59 -1.94
C CYS A 182 -7.76 -9.35 -1.02
N LYS A 183 -8.96 -9.68 -1.50
CA LYS A 183 -9.95 -10.42 -0.72
C LYS A 183 -9.46 -11.82 -0.34
N GLY A 184 -8.75 -12.51 -1.22
CA GLY A 184 -8.17 -13.82 -0.91
C GLY A 184 -7.25 -13.79 0.32
N VAL A 185 -6.48 -12.71 0.48
CA VAL A 185 -5.65 -12.50 1.69
C VAL A 185 -6.50 -12.26 2.93
N ILE A 186 -7.53 -11.41 2.81
CA ILE A 186 -8.43 -11.10 3.94
C ILE A 186 -9.22 -12.33 4.38
N ASP A 187 -9.74 -13.11 3.45
CA ASP A 187 -10.50 -14.33 3.76
C ASP A 187 -9.64 -15.34 4.55
N GLU A 188 -8.37 -15.48 4.18
CA GLU A 188 -7.42 -16.34 4.90
C GLU A 188 -7.10 -15.81 6.32
N LEU A 189 -6.90 -14.49 6.47
CA LEU A 189 -6.73 -13.88 7.79
C LEU A 189 -7.96 -14.11 8.67
N VAL A 190 -9.16 -13.90 8.15
CA VAL A 190 -10.42 -14.15 8.87
C VAL A 190 -10.55 -15.64 9.26
N ARG A 191 -10.19 -16.56 8.36
CA ARG A 191 -10.16 -17.99 8.65
C ARG A 191 -9.24 -18.31 9.83
N VAL A 192 -8.01 -17.79 9.80
CA VAL A 192 -7.02 -18.01 10.87
C VAL A 192 -7.49 -17.41 12.20
N ILE A 193 -8.01 -16.19 12.20
CA ILE A 193 -8.54 -15.52 13.39
C ILE A 193 -9.63 -16.36 14.03
N LYS A 194 -10.61 -16.84 13.25
CA LYS A 194 -11.69 -17.70 13.75
C LYS A 194 -11.19 -19.02 14.29
N ASN A 195 -10.23 -19.65 13.63
CA ASN A 195 -9.64 -20.92 14.10
C ASN A 195 -8.87 -20.78 15.42
N ASN A 196 -8.37 -19.57 15.71
CA ASN A 196 -7.69 -19.25 16.96
C ASN A 196 -8.65 -18.65 18.02
N ASN A 197 -9.97 -18.71 17.81
CA ASN A 197 -11.01 -18.13 18.67
C ASN A 197 -10.96 -16.59 18.80
N GLY A 198 -10.28 -15.89 17.90
CA GLY A 198 -10.36 -14.43 17.82
C GLY A 198 -11.77 -13.98 17.38
N VAL A 199 -12.24 -12.89 17.96
CA VAL A 199 -13.58 -12.35 17.70
C VAL A 199 -13.52 -11.17 16.76
N ILE A 200 -14.37 -11.15 15.74
CA ILE A 200 -14.53 -10.00 14.83
C ILE A 200 -15.97 -9.50 14.95
N LYS A 201 -16.11 -8.26 15.40
CA LYS A 201 -17.39 -7.54 15.51
C LYS A 201 -17.45 -6.51 14.37
N VAL A 202 -18.31 -6.76 13.40
CA VAL A 202 -18.63 -5.80 12.32
C VAL A 202 -19.81 -4.92 12.72
N GLU A 203 -20.06 -3.83 11.99
CA GLU A 203 -21.09 -2.83 12.31
C GLU A 203 -20.95 -2.27 13.75
N CYS A 204 -19.72 -2.29 14.27
CA CYS A 204 -19.36 -1.84 15.61
C CYS A 204 -18.43 -0.63 15.52
N GLU A 205 -19.00 0.57 15.47
CA GLU A 205 -18.21 1.81 15.42
C GLU A 205 -17.65 2.16 16.80
N VAL A 206 -16.33 2.29 16.91
CA VAL A 206 -15.66 2.80 18.09
C VAL A 206 -15.73 4.32 18.10
N LYS A 207 -16.24 4.88 19.20
CA LYS A 207 -16.38 6.32 19.43
C LYS A 207 -15.31 6.89 20.36
N GLY A 208 -14.73 6.04 21.23
CA GLY A 208 -13.72 6.45 22.21
C GLY A 208 -12.72 5.33 22.50
N ILE A 209 -11.50 5.72 22.85
CA ILE A 209 -10.47 4.89 23.44
C ILE A 209 -9.97 5.63 24.70
N GLU A 210 -10.13 5.01 25.86
CA GLU A 210 -9.63 5.56 27.11
C GLU A 210 -8.47 4.72 27.62
N ILE A 211 -7.37 5.37 27.98
CA ILE A 211 -6.17 4.72 28.50
C ILE A 211 -6.00 5.15 29.94
N GLU A 212 -5.94 4.16 30.83
CA GLU A 212 -5.63 4.29 32.24
C GLU A 212 -4.28 3.63 32.56
N ASP A 213 -3.83 3.68 33.79
CA ASP A 213 -2.50 3.19 34.17
C ASP A 213 -2.34 1.68 33.96
N ASP A 214 -3.39 0.90 34.25
CA ASP A 214 -3.38 -0.56 34.20
C ASP A 214 -4.33 -1.18 33.14
N LYS A 215 -5.22 -0.38 32.55
CA LYS A 215 -6.24 -0.83 31.62
C LYS A 215 -6.46 0.14 30.46
N ALA A 216 -7.10 -0.39 29.42
CA ALA A 216 -7.59 0.37 28.29
C ALA A 216 -9.05 0.04 28.01
N TYR A 217 -9.83 1.00 27.54
CA TYR A 217 -11.24 0.82 27.26
C TYR A 217 -11.54 1.19 25.81
N ILE A 218 -12.39 0.37 25.17
CA ILE A 218 -12.94 0.66 23.84
C ILE A 218 -14.43 0.94 24.00
N ILE A 219 -14.84 2.14 23.59
CA ILE A 219 -16.17 2.70 23.81
C ILE A 219 -16.88 2.86 22.47
N GLY A 220 -18.05 2.25 22.33
CA GLY A 220 -19.00 2.48 21.24
C GLY A 220 -20.26 3.14 21.74
N GLU A 221 -21.31 3.16 20.90
CA GLU A 221 -22.60 3.73 21.28
C GLU A 221 -23.31 2.88 22.33
N GLU A 222 -23.25 1.56 22.21
CA GLU A 222 -23.96 0.60 23.06
C GLU A 222 -23.02 -0.33 23.85
N PHE A 223 -21.71 -0.08 23.84
CA PHE A 223 -20.73 -0.92 24.54
C PHE A 223 -19.58 -0.11 25.13
N ASN A 224 -19.07 -0.61 26.24
CA ASN A 224 -17.81 -0.18 26.86
C ASN A 224 -17.10 -1.47 27.32
N GLU A 225 -15.95 -1.78 26.72
CA GLU A 225 -15.23 -3.02 26.99
C GLU A 225 -13.80 -2.73 27.45
N GLU A 226 -13.38 -3.45 28.48
CA GLU A 226 -12.06 -3.37 29.10
C GLU A 226 -11.07 -4.31 28.40
N PHE A 227 -9.83 -3.83 28.22
CA PHE A 227 -8.71 -4.56 27.62
C PHE A 227 -7.41 -4.30 28.37
N ASP A 228 -6.46 -5.21 28.28
CA ASP A 228 -5.11 -4.99 28.78
C ASP A 228 -4.34 -4.04 27.86
N VAL A 229 -4.55 -4.14 26.54
CA VAL A 229 -3.98 -3.25 25.53
C VAL A 229 -4.96 -3.03 24.38
N VAL A 230 -4.81 -1.89 23.72
CA VAL A 230 -5.55 -1.52 22.51
C VAL A 230 -4.58 -1.29 21.35
N VAL A 231 -4.89 -1.86 20.19
CA VAL A 231 -4.18 -1.59 18.93
C VAL A 231 -5.13 -0.88 17.97
N SER A 232 -4.81 0.34 17.61
CA SER A 232 -5.59 1.11 16.64
C SER A 232 -5.03 0.93 15.22
N ASN A 233 -5.88 0.50 14.30
CA ASN A 233 -5.63 0.48 12.86
C ASN A 233 -6.33 1.64 12.14
N LEU A 234 -6.66 2.68 12.88
CA LEU A 234 -7.16 3.96 12.35
C LEU A 234 -5.98 4.87 11.98
N SER A 235 -6.27 5.97 11.27
CA SER A 235 -5.23 7.00 11.09
C SER A 235 -4.77 7.56 12.44
N PRO A 236 -3.50 7.98 12.57
CA PRO A 236 -2.99 8.61 13.81
C PRO A 236 -3.86 9.78 14.28
N LYS A 237 -4.31 10.62 13.34
CA LYS A 237 -5.20 11.75 13.62
C LYS A 237 -6.55 11.32 14.18
N LEU A 238 -7.16 10.30 13.59
CA LEU A 238 -8.45 9.80 14.07
C LEU A 238 -8.29 9.12 15.42
N THR A 239 -7.23 8.35 15.63
CA THR A 239 -6.93 7.73 16.93
C THR A 239 -6.72 8.80 18.01
N GLU A 240 -5.94 9.87 17.72
CA GLU A 240 -5.77 10.99 18.65
C GLU A 240 -7.10 11.69 18.97
N LYS A 241 -7.98 11.84 17.96
CA LYS A 241 -9.30 12.49 18.14
C LYS A 241 -10.24 11.72 19.06
N ILE A 242 -10.22 10.39 19.01
CA ILE A 242 -11.12 9.53 19.78
C ILE A 242 -10.46 8.97 21.04
N SER A 243 -9.18 9.26 21.30
CA SER A 243 -8.47 8.85 22.50
C SER A 243 -8.15 10.04 23.40
N ASN A 244 -7.85 9.76 24.67
CA ASN A 244 -7.32 10.75 25.60
C ASN A 244 -5.78 10.91 25.51
N VAL A 245 -5.17 10.39 24.41
CA VAL A 245 -3.71 10.33 24.26
C VAL A 245 -3.24 11.21 23.11
N LYS A 246 -2.24 12.07 23.36
CA LYS A 246 -1.55 12.85 22.34
C LYS A 246 -0.60 11.97 21.54
N ILE A 247 -0.86 11.80 20.25
CA ILE A 247 -0.11 10.92 19.32
C ILE A 247 0.82 11.74 18.42
N ILE A 248 0.28 12.77 17.77
CA ILE A 248 1.03 13.57 16.81
C ILE A 248 1.82 14.64 17.56
N LYS A 249 3.15 14.40 17.66
CA LYS A 249 4.10 15.33 18.28
C LYS A 249 4.92 15.99 17.16
N GLY A 250 4.56 17.22 16.77
CA GLY A 250 5.26 17.95 15.73
C GLY A 250 4.45 18.10 14.45
N LYS A 251 5.09 17.94 13.27
CA LYS A 251 4.43 18.13 11.97
C LYS A 251 3.46 16.99 11.68
N GLU A 252 2.21 17.34 11.38
CA GLU A 252 1.20 16.38 10.98
C GLU A 252 1.57 15.73 9.65
N PRO A 253 1.55 14.38 9.53
CA PRO A 253 1.77 13.69 8.27
C PRO A 253 0.69 14.08 7.24
N LYS A 254 1.11 14.40 6.02
CA LYS A 254 0.18 14.69 4.93
C LYS A 254 -0.11 13.41 4.15
N PRO A 255 -1.38 13.08 3.88
CA PRO A 255 -1.71 11.97 3.01
C PRO A 255 -1.29 12.26 1.57
N SER A 256 -0.86 11.24 0.85
CA SER A 256 -0.70 11.29 -0.59
C SER A 256 -2.08 11.22 -1.28
N LYS A 257 -2.15 11.62 -2.54
CA LYS A 257 -3.39 11.67 -3.32
C LYS A 257 -3.21 10.90 -4.62
N GLY A 258 -4.15 10.05 -4.93
CA GLY A 258 -4.11 9.26 -6.15
C GLY A 258 -5.49 8.99 -6.73
N ILE A 259 -5.50 8.58 -7.98
CA ILE A 259 -6.71 8.16 -8.69
C ILE A 259 -6.41 6.80 -9.32
N LYS A 260 -7.33 5.87 -9.12
CA LYS A 260 -7.36 4.57 -9.77
C LYS A 260 -8.47 4.54 -10.81
N ILE A 261 -8.18 4.01 -11.99
CA ILE A 261 -9.18 3.72 -13.02
C ILE A 261 -9.09 2.23 -13.34
N CYS A 262 -10.22 1.52 -13.18
CA CYS A 262 -10.35 0.12 -13.54
C CYS A 262 -10.99 0.00 -14.92
N VAL A 263 -10.38 -0.79 -15.78
CA VAL A 263 -10.77 -0.93 -17.20
C VAL A 263 -11.00 -2.40 -17.54
N ALA A 264 -12.13 -2.70 -18.17
CA ALA A 264 -12.39 -3.98 -18.79
C ALA A 264 -11.99 -3.96 -20.26
N THR A 265 -11.42 -5.04 -20.77
CA THR A 265 -11.16 -5.24 -22.19
C THR A 265 -11.24 -6.72 -22.55
N LYS A 266 -11.60 -7.05 -23.80
CA LYS A 266 -11.55 -8.43 -24.31
C LYS A 266 -10.16 -8.79 -24.84
N GLU A 267 -9.42 -7.79 -25.30
CA GLU A 267 -8.07 -7.98 -25.81
C GLU A 267 -7.05 -7.58 -24.75
N GLY A 268 -6.14 -8.49 -24.38
CA GLY A 268 -5.07 -8.16 -23.44
C GLY A 268 -4.23 -6.98 -23.90
N LEU A 269 -4.02 -6.01 -22.99
CA LEU A 269 -3.18 -4.83 -23.24
C LEU A 269 -1.72 -5.10 -22.90
N ILE A 270 -1.48 -5.87 -21.85
CA ILE A 270 -0.15 -6.19 -21.31
C ILE A 270 0.11 -7.69 -21.45
N LYS A 271 1.30 -8.06 -21.97
CA LYS A 271 1.67 -9.47 -22.18
C LYS A 271 2.42 -10.13 -21.03
N HIS A 272 2.69 -9.39 -19.96
CA HIS A 272 3.38 -9.85 -18.76
C HIS A 272 2.50 -9.62 -17.51
N ASN A 273 2.92 -10.14 -16.38
CA ASN A 273 2.19 -10.02 -15.12
C ASN A 273 2.75 -8.97 -14.16
N GLY A 274 3.72 -8.17 -14.59
CA GLY A 274 4.27 -7.05 -13.83
C GLY A 274 3.60 -5.72 -14.15
N VAL A 275 4.24 -4.65 -13.72
CA VAL A 275 3.78 -3.28 -13.95
C VAL A 275 4.24 -2.77 -15.31
N LEU A 276 3.36 -2.11 -16.06
CA LEU A 276 3.74 -1.29 -17.18
C LEU A 276 3.75 0.18 -16.74
N PHE A 277 4.92 0.73 -16.51
CA PHE A 277 5.10 2.15 -16.22
C PHE A 277 4.99 2.99 -17.47
N THR A 278 4.39 4.18 -17.36
CA THR A 278 4.05 5.05 -18.48
C THR A 278 4.60 6.46 -18.29
N PRO A 279 5.95 6.64 -18.34
CA PRO A 279 6.61 7.92 -18.05
C PRO A 279 6.30 9.05 -19.04
N GLU A 280 5.67 8.74 -20.17
CA GLU A 280 5.26 9.73 -21.18
C GLU A 280 3.77 10.08 -21.11
N CYS A 281 2.98 9.41 -20.29
CA CYS A 281 1.59 9.79 -20.03
C CYS A 281 1.52 11.09 -19.23
N GLU A 282 0.45 11.84 -19.46
CA GLU A 282 0.22 13.11 -18.77
C GLU A 282 -0.10 12.89 -17.28
N ARG A 283 -0.83 11.80 -16.96
CA ARG A 283 -1.28 11.45 -15.62
C ARG A 283 -1.03 10.01 -15.22
N ILE A 284 -1.33 9.03 -16.07
CA ILE A 284 -1.19 7.61 -15.71
C ILE A 284 0.29 7.29 -15.43
N ASN A 285 0.60 6.94 -14.19
CA ASN A 285 1.96 6.56 -13.79
C ASN A 285 2.30 5.12 -14.20
N GLY A 286 1.31 4.27 -14.21
CA GLY A 286 1.44 2.87 -14.61
C GLY A 286 0.12 2.12 -14.58
N LEU A 287 0.19 0.89 -15.06
CA LEU A 287 -0.94 -0.04 -15.08
C LEU A 287 -0.47 -1.48 -14.96
N ASN A 288 -1.35 -2.35 -14.50
CA ASN A 288 -1.17 -3.78 -14.54
C ASN A 288 -2.44 -4.50 -15.00
N GLN A 289 -2.29 -5.65 -15.63
CA GLN A 289 -3.38 -6.51 -16.05
C GLN A 289 -3.41 -7.73 -15.14
N VAL A 290 -4.15 -7.61 -14.02
CA VAL A 290 -4.16 -8.61 -12.93
C VAL A 290 -4.66 -9.98 -13.39
N THR A 291 -5.48 -10.03 -14.41
CA THR A 291 -5.98 -11.26 -15.04
C THR A 291 -4.89 -12.06 -15.78
N ASN A 292 -3.69 -11.50 -15.97
CA ASN A 292 -2.53 -12.28 -16.42
C ASN A 292 -1.99 -13.23 -15.33
N VAL A 293 -2.41 -13.02 -14.09
CA VAL A 293 -2.08 -13.88 -12.93
C VAL A 293 -3.30 -14.72 -12.54
N ASP A 294 -4.45 -14.06 -12.37
CA ASP A 294 -5.66 -14.70 -11.88
C ASP A 294 -6.87 -14.30 -12.73
N ILE A 295 -7.24 -15.20 -13.63
CA ILE A 295 -8.37 -15.00 -14.53
C ILE A 295 -9.72 -14.89 -13.80
N SER A 296 -9.82 -15.38 -12.57
CA SER A 296 -11.05 -15.30 -11.76
C SER A 296 -11.39 -13.88 -11.29
N LEU A 297 -10.46 -12.92 -11.49
CA LEU A 297 -10.69 -11.51 -11.16
C LEU A 297 -11.56 -10.77 -12.21
N ALA A 298 -11.89 -11.42 -13.32
CA ALA A 298 -12.80 -10.91 -14.35
C ALA A 298 -13.77 -11.99 -14.83
N PRO A 299 -14.90 -11.62 -15.45
CA PRO A 299 -15.75 -12.56 -16.18
C PRO A 299 -15.00 -13.27 -17.32
N GLU A 300 -15.46 -14.45 -17.69
CA GLU A 300 -14.90 -15.21 -18.81
C GLU A 300 -14.84 -14.37 -20.10
N GLY A 301 -13.70 -14.41 -20.77
CA GLY A 301 -13.44 -13.65 -22.00
C GLY A 301 -13.08 -12.19 -21.80
N TYR A 302 -12.92 -11.74 -20.56
CA TYR A 302 -12.50 -10.37 -20.23
C TYR A 302 -11.19 -10.34 -19.46
N HIS A 303 -10.49 -9.22 -19.60
CA HIS A 303 -9.35 -8.84 -18.78
C HIS A 303 -9.69 -7.64 -17.89
N LEU A 304 -9.12 -7.61 -16.69
CA LEU A 304 -9.15 -6.48 -15.78
C LEU A 304 -7.78 -5.78 -15.81
N VAL A 305 -7.78 -4.54 -16.29
CA VAL A 305 -6.62 -3.64 -16.23
C VAL A 305 -6.87 -2.59 -15.16
N MET A 306 -5.90 -2.39 -14.29
CA MET A 306 -5.95 -1.38 -13.23
C MET A 306 -4.85 -0.36 -13.48
N THR A 307 -5.22 0.92 -13.56
CA THR A 307 -4.28 2.03 -13.67
C THR A 307 -4.17 2.76 -12.35
N HIS A 308 -3.09 3.48 -12.19
CA HIS A 308 -2.91 4.40 -11.07
C HIS A 308 -2.23 5.68 -11.53
N GLN A 309 -2.65 6.81 -10.96
CA GLN A 309 -2.08 8.12 -11.20
C GLN A 309 -2.00 8.93 -9.90
N THR A 310 -0.95 9.72 -9.76
CA THR A 310 -0.84 10.74 -8.72
C THR A 310 -1.78 11.89 -9.05
N GLN A 311 -2.53 12.38 -8.06
CA GLN A 311 -3.34 13.58 -8.21
C GLN A 311 -2.46 14.82 -8.00
N LEU A 312 -2.15 15.55 -9.07
CA LEU A 312 -1.23 16.70 -9.03
C LEU A 312 -1.93 18.00 -8.64
N THR A 313 -3.22 18.14 -8.94
CA THR A 313 -4.00 19.35 -8.63
C THR A 313 -5.20 19.03 -7.75
N ASN A 314 -5.82 20.08 -7.19
CA ASN A 314 -7.06 19.92 -6.39
C ASN A 314 -8.30 19.74 -7.28
N ASN A 315 -8.21 19.93 -8.59
CA ASN A 315 -9.32 19.72 -9.53
C ASN A 315 -9.40 18.26 -9.95
N VAL A 316 -10.06 17.44 -9.13
CA VAL A 316 -10.21 15.98 -9.35
C VAL A 316 -10.81 15.66 -10.73
N LYS A 317 -11.79 16.46 -11.20
CA LYS A 317 -12.38 16.24 -12.52
C LYS A 317 -11.35 16.38 -13.62
N LYS A 318 -10.55 17.44 -13.61
CA LYS A 318 -9.45 17.65 -14.58
C LYS A 318 -8.44 16.51 -14.55
N GLU A 319 -8.07 16.04 -13.34
CA GLU A 319 -7.13 14.92 -13.20
C GLU A 319 -7.70 13.62 -13.79
N ILE A 320 -9.00 13.37 -13.59
CA ILE A 320 -9.69 12.21 -14.18
C ILE A 320 -9.76 12.34 -15.71
N ASP A 321 -10.16 13.52 -16.24
CA ASP A 321 -10.27 13.74 -17.68
C ASP A 321 -8.93 13.49 -18.38
N LEU A 322 -7.81 13.99 -17.83
CA LEU A 322 -6.46 13.74 -18.37
C LEU A 322 -6.04 12.26 -18.27
N GLY A 323 -6.41 11.57 -17.18
CA GLY A 323 -6.18 10.13 -17.07
C GLY A 323 -6.99 9.32 -18.08
N LEU A 324 -8.20 9.74 -18.42
CA LEU A 324 -9.00 9.11 -19.46
C LEU A 324 -8.42 9.35 -20.87
N GLU A 325 -7.87 10.53 -21.14
CA GLU A 325 -7.13 10.81 -22.37
C GLU A 325 -5.89 9.90 -22.51
N ASP A 326 -5.15 9.69 -21.42
CA ASP A 326 -4.03 8.75 -21.39
C ASP A 326 -4.51 7.30 -21.69
N ILE A 327 -5.65 6.87 -21.12
CA ILE A 327 -6.22 5.54 -21.37
C ILE A 327 -6.58 5.38 -22.84
N GLU A 328 -7.24 6.36 -23.45
CA GLU A 328 -7.56 6.34 -24.88
C GLU A 328 -6.30 6.11 -25.73
N ASN A 329 -5.24 6.84 -25.43
CA ASN A 329 -3.95 6.71 -26.11
C ASN A 329 -3.28 5.35 -25.87
N LEU A 330 -3.34 4.83 -24.63
CA LEU A 330 -2.73 3.54 -24.26
C LEU A 330 -3.46 2.36 -24.91
N PHE A 331 -4.78 2.43 -25.02
CA PHE A 331 -5.58 1.37 -25.66
C PHE A 331 -5.56 1.46 -27.17
N ASN A 332 -5.32 2.64 -27.77
CA ASN A 332 -5.08 2.86 -29.19
C ASN A 332 -5.99 2.04 -30.13
N GLY A 333 -7.30 2.28 -30.03
CA GLY A 333 -8.31 1.65 -30.88
C GLY A 333 -8.75 0.23 -30.46
N LYS A 334 -8.28 -0.29 -29.33
CA LYS A 334 -8.84 -1.49 -28.72
C LYS A 334 -10.16 -1.18 -28.01
N ASP A 335 -11.08 -2.12 -28.03
CA ASP A 335 -12.34 -1.99 -27.29
C ASP A 335 -12.07 -2.10 -25.77
N TYR A 336 -12.59 -1.13 -25.00
CA TYR A 336 -12.53 -1.13 -23.55
C TYR A 336 -13.77 -0.48 -22.91
N GLU A 337 -14.01 -0.79 -21.64
CA GLU A 337 -15.06 -0.19 -20.81
C GLU A 337 -14.41 0.31 -19.51
N ILE A 338 -14.70 1.55 -19.14
CA ILE A 338 -14.34 2.07 -17.81
C ILE A 338 -15.32 1.48 -16.79
N LEU A 339 -14.81 0.64 -15.90
CA LEU A 339 -15.62 -0.02 -14.87
C LEU A 339 -15.82 0.87 -13.64
N HIS A 340 -14.76 1.52 -13.20
CA HIS A 340 -14.77 2.29 -11.95
C HIS A 340 -13.63 3.29 -11.88
N ILE A 341 -13.91 4.46 -11.34
CA ILE A 341 -12.92 5.51 -11.05
C ILE A 341 -13.00 5.84 -9.56
N GLN A 342 -11.86 5.80 -8.88
CA GLN A 342 -11.77 6.08 -7.46
C GLN A 342 -10.63 7.06 -7.17
N SER A 343 -10.91 8.14 -6.46
CA SER A 343 -9.90 9.07 -5.96
C SER A 343 -9.66 8.86 -4.47
N TYR A 344 -8.40 8.93 -4.07
CA TYR A 344 -7.94 8.88 -2.68
C TYR A 344 -7.43 10.25 -2.30
N ARG A 345 -7.95 10.80 -1.22
CA ARG A 345 -7.56 12.13 -0.73
C ARG A 345 -8.01 12.34 0.72
N ASP A 346 -7.54 13.43 1.33
CA ASP A 346 -7.97 13.91 2.65
C ASP A 346 -7.58 12.96 3.79
N GLU A 347 -8.54 12.54 4.61
CA GLU A 347 -8.29 11.71 5.81
C GLU A 347 -7.95 10.23 5.48
N TRP A 348 -7.99 9.85 4.22
CA TRP A 348 -7.66 8.50 3.77
C TRP A 348 -6.27 8.47 3.14
N PRO A 349 -5.21 8.45 3.97
CA PRO A 349 -3.86 8.42 3.46
C PRO A 349 -3.60 7.12 2.68
N VAL A 350 -3.14 7.27 1.47
CA VAL A 350 -2.63 6.16 0.68
C VAL A 350 -1.19 5.88 1.06
N ASN A 351 -0.44 6.94 1.41
CA ASN A 351 0.95 6.85 1.81
C ASN A 351 1.38 8.07 2.64
N HIS A 352 2.18 7.86 3.68
CA HIS A 352 2.74 8.91 4.53
C HIS A 352 4.22 9.20 4.30
N ALA A 353 4.87 8.56 3.32
CA ALA A 353 6.28 8.75 3.03
C ALA A 353 6.65 10.20 2.67
N SER A 354 5.69 10.99 2.15
CA SER A 354 5.88 12.34 1.63
C SER A 354 6.45 13.36 2.63
N ASN A 355 6.41 13.07 3.93
CA ASN A 355 6.81 14.07 4.93
C ASN A 355 8.01 13.66 5.78
N GLY A 356 8.56 12.47 5.59
CA GLY A 356 9.65 11.98 6.42
C GLY A 356 9.31 11.94 7.92
N THR A 357 8.03 11.96 8.27
CA THR A 357 7.58 11.96 9.66
C THR A 357 7.23 10.54 10.04
N ASP A 358 8.16 9.87 10.70
CA ASP A 358 7.91 8.55 11.27
C ASP A 358 7.18 8.73 12.61
N LEU A 359 5.92 8.39 12.63
CA LEU A 359 5.20 8.20 13.88
C LEU A 359 5.51 6.80 14.42
N ASP A 360 5.66 6.70 15.73
CA ASP A 360 5.93 5.42 16.37
C ASP A 360 4.68 4.53 16.37
N ASN A 361 4.89 3.24 16.21
CA ASN A 361 3.85 2.23 16.38
C ASN A 361 3.51 1.99 17.87
N VAL A 362 4.46 2.22 18.75
CA VAL A 362 4.31 2.08 20.20
C VAL A 362 4.09 3.48 20.81
N ILE A 363 2.88 3.78 21.24
CA ILE A 363 2.54 5.07 21.84
C ILE A 363 2.84 5.03 23.34
N ASN A 364 2.39 3.96 23.99
CA ASN A 364 2.69 3.57 25.35
C ASN A 364 2.41 2.07 25.54
N ASP A 365 2.52 1.54 26.75
CA ASP A 365 2.33 0.12 27.03
C ASP A 365 0.88 -0.37 26.87
N ARG A 366 -0.08 0.53 26.66
CA ARG A 366 -1.51 0.22 26.50
C ARG A 366 -2.08 0.58 25.13
N LEU A 367 -1.41 1.48 24.37
CA LEU A 367 -1.89 1.95 23.07
C LEU A 367 -0.82 1.79 21.99
N TYR A 368 -1.18 1.08 20.94
CA TYR A 368 -0.37 0.81 19.77
C TYR A 368 -1.07 1.27 18.50
N LEU A 369 -0.28 1.60 17.48
CA LEU A 369 -0.78 1.94 16.16
C LEU A 369 -0.24 0.98 15.11
N VAL A 370 -1.13 0.55 14.21
CA VAL A 370 -0.77 -0.19 13.00
C VAL A 370 -1.49 0.44 11.80
N GLY A 371 -1.08 0.08 10.60
CA GLY A 371 -1.73 0.56 9.39
C GLY A 371 -0.93 1.60 8.63
N ASP A 372 -1.58 2.20 7.67
CA ASP A 372 -0.96 3.04 6.65
C ASP A 372 -0.32 4.33 7.18
N GLY A 373 -0.84 4.85 8.29
CA GLY A 373 -0.33 6.08 8.92
C GLY A 373 0.95 5.94 9.72
N VAL A 374 1.40 4.71 9.98
CA VAL A 374 2.57 4.38 10.82
C VAL A 374 3.43 3.28 10.18
N LYS A 375 3.60 3.35 8.86
CA LYS A 375 4.39 2.39 8.11
C LYS A 375 5.87 2.45 8.48
N GLY A 376 6.53 1.30 8.42
CA GLY A 376 7.99 1.23 8.52
C GLY A 376 8.67 1.91 7.32
N LYS A 377 9.84 2.52 7.55
CA LYS A 377 10.66 3.19 6.54
C LYS A 377 11.01 2.27 5.38
N GLY A 378 10.92 2.77 4.15
CA GLY A 378 11.15 1.98 2.94
C GLY A 378 10.09 0.91 2.66
N GLY A 379 9.02 0.88 3.46
CA GLY A 379 7.91 -0.05 3.29
C GLY A 379 6.85 0.52 2.36
N ILE A 380 6.79 0.02 1.12
CA ILE A 380 5.76 0.40 0.16
C ILE A 380 4.42 -0.17 0.63
N GLU A 381 3.39 0.68 0.77
CA GLU A 381 2.00 0.30 1.07
C GLU A 381 1.86 -0.81 2.13
N VAL A 382 1.35 -1.98 1.74
CA VAL A 382 1.07 -3.13 2.63
C VAL A 382 2.33 -3.73 3.27
N GLU A 383 3.49 -3.57 2.66
CA GLU A 383 4.77 -3.99 3.24
C GLU A 383 5.13 -3.12 4.45
N GLY A 384 4.93 -1.80 4.34
CA GLY A 384 5.12 -0.89 5.47
C GLY A 384 4.16 -1.16 6.62
N ILE A 385 2.91 -1.55 6.31
CA ILE A 385 1.93 -2.00 7.30
C ILE A 385 2.44 -3.26 8.01
N ALA A 386 2.92 -4.26 7.26
CA ALA A 386 3.45 -5.50 7.82
C ALA A 386 4.66 -5.26 8.74
N MET A 387 5.56 -4.33 8.37
CA MET A 387 6.69 -3.94 9.22
C MET A 387 6.22 -3.33 10.55
N GLY A 388 5.21 -2.47 10.52
CA GLY A 388 4.61 -1.88 11.73
C GLY A 388 3.93 -2.93 12.61
N VAL A 389 3.17 -3.85 12.00
CA VAL A 389 2.53 -4.97 12.72
C VAL A 389 3.57 -5.85 13.41
N MET A 390 4.66 -6.19 12.73
CA MET A 390 5.74 -6.99 13.30
C MET A 390 6.31 -6.35 14.57
N LYS A 391 6.58 -5.04 14.54
CA LYS A 391 7.07 -4.27 15.69
C LYS A 391 6.09 -4.29 16.87
N VAL A 392 4.79 -4.08 16.60
CA VAL A 392 3.74 -4.09 17.63
C VAL A 392 3.57 -5.46 18.26
N VAL A 393 3.50 -6.52 17.46
CA VAL A 393 3.35 -7.90 17.94
C VAL A 393 4.55 -8.32 18.79
N GLU A 394 5.76 -7.97 18.37
CA GLU A 394 6.98 -8.26 19.15
C GLU A 394 6.93 -7.56 20.51
N HIS A 395 6.57 -6.27 20.56
CA HIS A 395 6.49 -5.50 21.81
C HIS A 395 5.42 -6.05 22.76
N ILE A 396 4.21 -6.36 22.28
CA ILE A 396 3.13 -6.94 23.10
C ILE A 396 3.54 -8.31 23.66
N ASN A 397 4.20 -9.16 22.87
CA ASN A 397 4.69 -10.45 23.33
C ASN A 397 5.81 -10.34 24.39
N LEU A 398 6.61 -9.26 24.36
CA LEU A 398 7.61 -8.99 25.39
C LEU A 398 6.94 -8.56 26.70
N LEU A 399 5.96 -7.65 26.66
CA LEU A 399 5.20 -7.24 27.84
C LEU A 399 4.53 -8.42 28.55
N ASN A 400 3.99 -9.38 27.78
CA ASN A 400 3.34 -10.56 28.37
C ASN A 400 4.31 -11.51 29.09
N LYS A 401 5.61 -11.39 28.89
CA LYS A 401 6.64 -12.20 29.57
C LYS A 401 7.16 -11.54 30.86
N THR A 402 6.93 -10.25 31.01
CA THR A 402 7.42 -9.46 32.15
C THR A 402 6.35 -9.25 33.22
N ASN A 403 5.12 -9.51 32.89
CA ASN A 403 3.97 -9.57 33.83
C ASN A 403 3.60 -11.03 34.15
#